data_b2c7d52dcd84ad00d5c57fd3900bd2fd
#
_entry.id   b2c7d52dcd84ad00d5c57fd3900bd2fd
#
_cell.length_a   1.000
_cell.length_b   1.000
_cell.length_c   1.000
_cell.angle_alpha   90.00
_cell.angle_beta   90.00
_cell.angle_gamma   90.00
#
_symmetry.space_group_name_H-M   'P 1'
#
loop_
_entity.id
_entity.type
_entity.pdbx_description
1 polymer ?
#
loop_
_entity_poly.entity_id
_entity_poly.type
_entity_poly.pdbx_seq_one_letter_code
_entity_poly.pdbx_strand_id
1 'polypeptide(L)'
;MGSAVSERSTGAAQPLRRGWQGLIAALLLLGSGSLAHAADPAPLELARGCGRLAPAPAPSSITVDGRSRALITVVPERYRPDEPHALVIAFHGRTSSNATVRRYYDLERHARTPTIFVYPAGVREPGERYSWSDPGETGAALRDYALFDAVVALMARSYCLDPERIFAVGHSLGGWFANSLACARGEVLRAVGSVAGGVNRSDCRGTVAALLFHNPHDRLVAYEYGLEARDLFRAHNRADDDGGRTLLGGFACRHYRDPAAVNPVVWCPHTRNRSRHGRYYPHHWPAGAGAAMMAFFEALPAAATASARSALAAAPGG
;
A
#
# COMPACT_ATOMS: atom_id res chain seq x y z
N MET A 1 -28.48 50.76 34.87
CA MET A 1 -28.36 52.13 34.41
C MET A 1 -27.70 52.08 33.06
N GLY A 2 -28.31 52.24 32.05
CA GLY A 2 -29.15 53.10 31.32
C GLY A 2 -28.72 52.97 29.90
N SER A 3 -29.51 52.38 29.04
CA SER A 3 -30.40 53.04 28.05
C SER A 3 -29.59 53.62 26.90
N ALA A 4 -29.74 53.12 25.70
CA ALA A 4 -30.78 53.25 24.72
C ALA A 4 -30.44 54.26 23.63
N VAL A 5 -30.80 53.92 22.46
CA VAL A 5 -31.70 54.43 21.42
C VAL A 5 -30.96 54.89 20.18
N SER A 6 -31.16 54.19 19.06
CA SER A 6 -32.08 54.46 17.94
C SER A 6 -31.76 55.76 17.16
N GLU A 7 -31.56 55.67 15.83
CA GLU A 7 -32.59 56.11 14.91
C GLU A 7 -32.25 55.93 13.43
N ARG A 8 -33.29 55.77 12.66
CA ARG A 8 -33.43 55.52 11.21
C ARG A 8 -33.34 56.81 10.41
N SER A 9 -33.10 56.73 9.14
CA SER A 9 -33.69 57.57 8.08
C SER A 9 -33.29 56.99 6.72
N THR A 10 -34.10 56.42 5.97
CA THR A 10 -35.08 56.71 4.92
C THR A 10 -34.67 57.75 3.86
N GLY A 11 -34.86 57.34 2.58
CA GLY A 11 -35.08 58.24 1.44
C GLY A 11 -34.25 57.81 0.22
N ALA A 12 -34.82 57.23 -0.72
CA ALA A 12 -35.72 57.42 -1.80
C ALA A 12 -35.05 57.70 -3.17
N ALA A 13 -35.40 56.82 -4.13
CA ALA A 13 -35.80 57.02 -5.52
C ALA A 13 -34.87 57.66 -6.57
N GLN A 14 -34.54 56.86 -7.54
CA GLN A 14 -34.48 56.79 -9.02
C GLN A 14 -34.53 58.10 -9.85
N PRO A 15 -34.17 58.19 -11.21
CA PRO A 15 -34.30 57.16 -12.22
C PRO A 15 -33.24 57.13 -13.38
N LEU A 16 -33.29 56.00 -14.13
CA LEU A 16 -33.08 55.75 -15.56
C LEU A 16 -32.19 56.66 -16.42
N ARG A 17 -31.18 56.10 -17.07
CA ARG A 17 -31.01 56.32 -18.53
C ARG A 17 -30.32 55.10 -19.22
N ARG A 18 -30.86 54.82 -20.40
CA ARG A 18 -30.59 53.79 -21.37
C ARG A 18 -29.22 53.97 -22.05
N GLY A 19 -28.67 52.80 -22.45
CA GLY A 19 -28.05 52.71 -23.79
C GLY A 19 -26.57 52.36 -23.77
N TRP A 20 -26.23 51.13 -24.12
CA TRP A 20 -25.62 50.79 -25.41
C TRP A 20 -25.21 49.30 -25.37
N GLN A 21 -25.74 48.62 -26.37
CA GLN A 21 -25.39 47.22 -26.66
C GLN A 21 -23.95 47.18 -27.23
N GLY A 22 -23.12 46.37 -26.63
CA GLY A 22 -21.83 45.99 -27.12
C GLY A 22 -21.64 44.51 -26.85
N LEU A 23 -21.98 43.69 -27.86
CA LEU A 23 -21.67 42.26 -27.89
C LEU A 23 -20.16 42.07 -27.88
N ILE A 24 -19.57 41.62 -26.79
CA ILE A 24 -18.26 41.01 -26.79
C ILE A 24 -18.50 39.53 -26.42
N ALA A 25 -18.46 38.69 -27.47
CA ALA A 25 -18.41 37.25 -27.33
C ALA A 25 -17.02 36.87 -26.79
N ALA A 26 -16.87 36.73 -25.49
CA ALA A 26 -15.70 36.11 -24.89
C ALA A 26 -15.81 34.61 -25.07
N LEU A 27 -15.06 34.04 -26.04
CA LEU A 27 -14.80 32.59 -26.08
C LEU A 27 -14.03 32.20 -24.83
N LEU A 28 -14.74 31.67 -23.86
CA LEU A 28 -14.16 30.89 -22.75
C LEU A 28 -13.74 29.52 -23.32
N LEU A 29 -12.48 29.44 -23.78
CA LEU A 29 -11.80 28.17 -23.96
C LEU A 29 -11.60 27.57 -22.55
N LEU A 30 -12.57 26.76 -22.13
CA LEU A 30 -12.41 25.83 -21.01
C LEU A 30 -11.40 24.77 -21.44
N GLY A 31 -10.14 25.07 -21.22
CA GLY A 31 -9.08 24.07 -21.25
C GLY A 31 -9.33 23.05 -20.14
N SER A 32 -9.99 21.95 -20.50
CA SER A 32 -10.08 20.75 -19.65
C SER A 32 -8.66 20.20 -19.52
N GLY A 33 -7.90 20.72 -18.56
CA GLY A 33 -6.66 20.13 -18.12
C GLY A 33 -6.97 18.77 -17.51
N SER A 34 -6.97 17.73 -18.33
CA SER A 34 -6.91 16.36 -17.83
C SER A 34 -5.66 16.24 -16.97
N LEU A 35 -5.84 16.13 -15.66
CA LEU A 35 -4.81 15.65 -14.77
C LEU A 35 -4.43 14.26 -15.27
N ALA A 36 -3.30 14.16 -15.98
CA ALA A 36 -2.73 12.89 -16.37
C ALA A 36 -2.40 12.13 -15.08
N HIS A 37 -3.31 11.26 -14.67
CA HIS A 37 -2.96 10.21 -13.74
C HIS A 37 -1.86 9.40 -14.40
N ALA A 38 -0.72 9.23 -13.73
CA ALA A 38 0.29 8.29 -14.16
C ALA A 38 -0.42 6.95 -14.36
N ALA A 39 -0.51 6.49 -15.59
CA ALA A 39 -1.13 5.21 -15.90
C ALA A 39 -0.32 4.12 -15.18
N ASP A 40 -1.01 3.21 -14.49
CA ASP A 40 -0.36 2.03 -13.92
C ASP A 40 0.41 1.30 -15.03
N PRO A 41 1.64 0.82 -14.74
CA PRO A 41 2.44 0.16 -15.77
C PRO A 41 1.69 -1.08 -16.28
N ALA A 42 1.51 -1.15 -17.59
CA ALA A 42 0.88 -2.32 -18.21
C ALA A 42 1.65 -3.61 -17.87
N PRO A 43 1.00 -4.77 -17.75
CA PRO A 43 1.65 -6.05 -17.38
C PRO A 43 2.88 -6.40 -18.22
N LEU A 44 2.89 -6.05 -19.51
CA LEU A 44 4.02 -6.21 -20.41
C LEU A 44 5.24 -5.34 -20.04
N GLU A 45 5.03 -4.22 -19.35
CA GLU A 45 6.11 -3.35 -18.89
C GLU A 45 6.84 -3.93 -17.67
N LEU A 46 6.17 -4.72 -16.87
CA LEU A 46 6.75 -5.36 -15.68
C LEU A 46 7.67 -6.54 -16.02
N ALA A 47 7.61 -7.08 -17.23
CA ALA A 47 8.49 -8.15 -17.70
C ALA A 47 9.69 -7.65 -18.55
N ARG A 48 9.95 -6.34 -18.61
CA ARG A 48 11.00 -5.75 -19.46
C ARG A 48 12.44 -6.22 -19.15
N GLY A 49 12.65 -6.69 -17.93
CA GLY A 49 13.96 -7.20 -17.49
C GLY A 49 14.24 -8.64 -17.88
N CYS A 50 13.25 -9.37 -18.41
CA CYS A 50 13.43 -10.75 -18.81
C CYS A 50 14.42 -10.89 -19.94
N GLY A 51 15.26 -11.93 -19.88
CA GLY A 51 16.36 -12.15 -20.80
C GLY A 51 17.62 -11.29 -20.53
N ARG A 52 17.60 -10.43 -19.50
CA ARG A 52 18.73 -9.57 -19.12
C ARG A 52 19.47 -10.14 -17.91
N LEU A 53 20.80 -10.04 -17.95
CA LEU A 53 21.61 -10.34 -16.76
C LEU A 53 21.26 -9.36 -15.63
N ALA A 54 21.28 -9.87 -14.40
CA ALA A 54 21.10 -9.02 -13.24
C ALA A 54 22.19 -7.92 -13.18
N PRO A 55 21.85 -6.69 -12.82
CA PRO A 55 22.85 -5.65 -12.62
C PRO A 55 23.76 -5.99 -11.44
N ALA A 56 25.06 -5.74 -11.61
CA ALA A 56 26.07 -5.92 -10.57
C ALA A 56 26.85 -4.61 -10.38
N PRO A 57 26.75 -3.94 -9.23
CA PRO A 57 25.95 -4.33 -8.07
C PRO A 57 24.42 -4.17 -8.26
N ALA A 58 23.66 -4.84 -7.41
CA ALA A 58 22.21 -4.63 -7.35
C ALA A 58 21.87 -3.17 -6.95
N PRO A 59 20.76 -2.59 -7.44
CA PRO A 59 20.38 -1.22 -7.11
C PRO A 59 20.30 -0.98 -5.59
N SER A 60 21.04 0.01 -5.10
CA SER A 60 21.11 0.39 -3.68
C SER A 60 20.48 1.74 -3.36
N SER A 61 20.05 2.47 -4.38
CA SER A 61 19.35 3.75 -4.24
C SER A 61 18.49 4.05 -5.46
N ILE A 62 17.54 4.96 -5.28
CA ILE A 62 16.70 5.51 -6.33
C ILE A 62 16.42 6.98 -6.05
N THR A 63 16.34 7.80 -7.10
CA THR A 63 15.94 9.20 -6.96
C THR A 63 14.47 9.36 -7.33
N VAL A 64 13.69 9.91 -6.41
CA VAL A 64 12.26 10.21 -6.60
C VAL A 64 12.03 11.66 -6.18
N ASP A 65 11.42 12.45 -7.04
CA ASP A 65 11.16 13.88 -6.83
C ASP A 65 12.41 14.65 -6.34
N GLY A 66 13.56 14.38 -7.00
CA GLY A 66 14.83 15.00 -6.68
C GLY A 66 15.49 14.52 -5.38
N ARG A 67 14.91 13.57 -4.67
CA ARG A 67 15.45 13.02 -3.42
C ARG A 67 16.00 11.63 -3.62
N SER A 68 17.25 11.39 -3.22
CA SER A 68 17.83 10.05 -3.20
C SER A 68 17.26 9.26 -2.02
N ARG A 69 16.77 8.04 -2.28
CA ARG A 69 16.23 7.11 -1.31
C ARG A 69 17.06 5.83 -1.33
N ALA A 70 17.56 5.43 -0.18
CA ALA A 70 18.35 4.20 -0.05
C ALA A 70 17.45 2.97 -0.17
N LEU A 71 17.98 1.96 -0.84
CA LEU A 71 17.36 0.64 -1.00
C LEU A 71 18.33 -0.44 -0.50
N ILE A 72 17.80 -1.53 0.01
CA ILE A 72 18.51 -2.80 0.10
C ILE A 72 17.79 -3.73 -0.86
N THR A 73 18.47 -4.10 -1.94
CA THR A 73 17.94 -5.05 -2.93
C THR A 73 18.63 -6.40 -2.73
N VAL A 74 17.84 -7.45 -2.55
CA VAL A 74 18.31 -8.80 -2.37
C VAL A 74 17.79 -9.66 -3.52
N VAL A 75 18.72 -10.14 -4.33
CA VAL A 75 18.47 -11.00 -5.49
C VAL A 75 18.84 -12.42 -5.10
N PRO A 76 18.06 -13.45 -5.47
CA PRO A 76 18.42 -14.83 -5.19
C PRO A 76 19.79 -15.17 -5.83
N GLU A 77 20.61 -15.94 -5.12
CA GLU A 77 21.93 -16.37 -5.61
C GLU A 77 21.86 -17.08 -6.97
N ARG A 78 20.77 -17.78 -7.23
CA ARG A 78 20.51 -18.48 -8.48
C ARG A 78 19.52 -17.72 -9.36
N TYR A 79 19.72 -16.41 -9.49
CA TYR A 79 18.89 -15.61 -10.39
C TYR A 79 19.01 -16.14 -11.83
N ARG A 80 17.85 -16.29 -12.47
CA ARG A 80 17.75 -16.68 -13.88
C ARG A 80 16.99 -15.61 -14.65
N PRO A 81 17.58 -15.04 -15.70
CA PRO A 81 16.95 -13.96 -16.44
C PRO A 81 15.72 -14.39 -17.27
N ASP A 82 15.57 -15.67 -17.50
CA ASP A 82 14.47 -16.31 -18.23
C ASP A 82 13.35 -16.82 -17.31
N GLU A 83 13.52 -16.73 -15.98
CA GLU A 83 12.57 -17.20 -14.98
C GLU A 83 11.91 -15.98 -14.27
N PRO A 84 10.57 -15.84 -14.32
CA PRO A 84 9.90 -14.76 -13.62
C PRO A 84 10.00 -14.87 -12.08
N HIS A 85 10.39 -13.78 -11.43
CA HIS A 85 10.58 -13.69 -10.00
C HIS A 85 9.47 -12.88 -9.35
N ALA A 86 8.99 -13.32 -8.19
CA ALA A 86 8.15 -12.48 -7.34
C ALA A 86 8.94 -11.28 -6.82
N LEU A 87 8.24 -10.19 -6.51
CA LEU A 87 8.82 -9.00 -5.87
C LEU A 87 8.15 -8.76 -4.51
N VAL A 88 8.94 -8.70 -3.46
CA VAL A 88 8.48 -8.31 -2.11
C VAL A 88 9.12 -6.99 -1.72
N ILE A 89 8.30 -5.97 -1.44
CA ILE A 89 8.76 -4.66 -0.96
C ILE A 89 8.35 -4.53 0.51
N ALA A 90 9.35 -4.35 1.41
CA ALA A 90 9.14 -4.40 2.85
C ALA A 90 9.46 -3.06 3.53
N PHE A 91 8.46 -2.50 4.20
CA PHE A 91 8.47 -1.17 4.80
C PHE A 91 8.69 -1.23 6.31
N HIS A 92 9.67 -0.48 6.80
CA HIS A 92 10.03 -0.45 8.23
C HIS A 92 9.09 0.46 9.05
N GLY A 93 9.05 0.23 10.37
CA GLY A 93 8.34 1.09 11.32
C GLY A 93 9.08 2.41 11.59
N ARG A 94 8.42 3.33 12.32
CA ARG A 94 8.89 4.71 12.58
C ARG A 94 10.30 4.78 13.20
N THR A 95 10.62 3.90 14.16
CA THR A 95 11.89 3.89 14.89
C THR A 95 12.85 2.82 14.40
N SER A 96 12.64 2.29 13.21
CA SER A 96 13.43 1.22 12.62
C SER A 96 14.05 1.68 11.30
N SER A 97 14.86 0.85 10.70
CA SER A 97 15.48 1.11 9.40
C SER A 97 15.27 -0.10 8.46
N ASN A 98 15.46 0.11 7.17
CA ASN A 98 15.45 -0.94 6.18
C ASN A 98 16.42 -2.10 6.53
N ALA A 99 17.64 -1.81 6.98
CA ALA A 99 18.60 -2.82 7.41
C ALA A 99 18.14 -3.59 8.66
N THR A 100 17.45 -2.92 9.57
CA THR A 100 16.93 -3.55 10.79
C THR A 100 15.78 -4.48 10.48
N VAL A 101 14.79 -4.04 9.69
CA VAL A 101 13.62 -4.89 9.37
C VAL A 101 13.97 -6.07 8.49
N ARG A 102 14.91 -5.93 7.57
CA ARG A 102 15.43 -7.06 6.81
C ARG A 102 15.83 -8.22 7.73
N ARG A 103 16.53 -7.92 8.83
CA ARG A 103 16.97 -8.96 9.77
C ARG A 103 15.85 -9.57 10.58
N TYR A 104 14.88 -8.77 11.07
CA TYR A 104 13.88 -9.31 11.99
C TYR A 104 12.56 -9.72 11.31
N TYR A 105 12.28 -9.26 10.09
CA TYR A 105 11.18 -9.81 9.28
C TYR A 105 11.52 -11.22 8.79
N ASP A 106 12.79 -11.49 8.55
CA ASP A 106 13.33 -12.80 8.18
C ASP A 106 12.62 -13.42 6.95
N LEU A 107 12.23 -12.58 5.97
CA LEU A 107 11.42 -13.00 4.83
C LEU A 107 12.21 -13.88 3.87
N GLU A 108 13.45 -13.49 3.58
CA GLU A 108 14.31 -14.10 2.57
C GLU A 108 14.52 -15.61 2.82
N ARG A 109 14.71 -15.96 4.10
CA ARG A 109 14.94 -17.36 4.51
C ARG A 109 13.74 -18.27 4.28
N HIS A 110 12.53 -17.70 4.16
CA HIS A 110 11.29 -18.43 4.02
C HIS A 110 10.75 -18.44 2.59
N ALA A 111 11.43 -17.78 1.64
CA ALA A 111 11.09 -17.85 0.23
C ALA A 111 11.42 -19.25 -0.34
N ARG A 112 10.42 -19.90 -0.91
CA ARG A 112 10.55 -21.22 -1.57
C ARG A 112 10.50 -21.10 -3.09
N THR A 113 10.02 -19.96 -3.59
CA THR A 113 9.98 -19.62 -5.02
C THR A 113 10.94 -18.48 -5.31
N PRO A 114 11.42 -18.34 -6.56
CA PRO A 114 12.29 -17.22 -6.93
C PRO A 114 11.67 -15.88 -6.56
N THR A 115 12.31 -15.15 -5.65
CA THR A 115 11.79 -13.90 -5.10
C THR A 115 12.90 -12.87 -4.94
N ILE A 116 12.65 -11.65 -5.42
CA ILE A 116 13.49 -10.48 -5.19
C ILE A 116 12.90 -9.67 -4.05
N PHE A 117 13.74 -9.26 -3.10
CA PHE A 117 13.32 -8.44 -1.97
C PHE A 117 13.90 -7.04 -2.08
N VAL A 118 13.07 -6.04 -1.79
CA VAL A 118 13.49 -4.64 -1.70
C VAL A 118 13.04 -4.06 -0.37
N TYR A 119 14.00 -3.46 0.35
CA TYR A 119 13.77 -2.77 1.61
C TYR A 119 14.12 -1.29 1.42
N PRO A 120 13.15 -0.44 1.08
CA PRO A 120 13.39 0.99 0.96
C PRO A 120 13.53 1.65 2.34
N ALA A 121 14.31 2.74 2.40
CA ALA A 121 14.38 3.59 3.57
C ALA A 121 13.30 4.68 3.49
N GLY A 122 12.55 4.89 4.56
CA GLY A 122 11.66 6.02 4.74
C GLY A 122 12.40 7.36 4.75
N VAL A 123 11.69 8.46 4.68
CA VAL A 123 12.29 9.78 4.89
C VAL A 123 12.66 9.94 6.37
N ARG A 124 13.89 10.36 6.61
CA ARG A 124 14.37 10.62 7.98
C ARG A 124 13.87 11.99 8.44
N GLU A 125 13.19 12.00 9.56
CA GLU A 125 12.71 13.19 10.24
C GLU A 125 13.64 13.59 11.38
N PRO A 126 13.54 14.83 11.91
CA PRO A 126 14.25 15.23 13.12
C PRO A 126 13.98 14.26 14.29
N GLY A 127 14.99 14.00 15.11
CA GLY A 127 14.88 13.05 16.22
C GLY A 127 15.02 11.58 15.85
N GLU A 128 15.69 11.29 14.73
CA GLU A 128 16.01 9.92 14.26
C GLU A 128 14.80 9.03 13.96
N ARG A 129 13.65 9.64 13.74
CA ARG A 129 12.45 8.93 13.30
C ARG A 129 12.39 8.87 11.78
N TYR A 130 11.63 7.91 11.27
CA TYR A 130 11.34 7.81 9.86
C TYR A 130 9.85 7.96 9.63
N SER A 131 9.47 8.51 8.48
CA SER A 131 8.08 8.62 8.05
C SER A 131 7.86 7.95 6.71
N TRP A 132 6.63 7.50 6.52
CA TRP A 132 6.02 7.15 5.25
C TRP A 132 4.89 8.14 4.98
N SER A 133 4.52 8.28 3.72
CA SER A 133 3.40 9.14 3.33
C SER A 133 2.13 8.75 4.08
N ASP A 134 1.52 9.74 4.71
CA ASP A 134 0.17 9.61 5.28
C ASP A 134 -0.85 10.05 4.21
N PRO A 135 -1.90 9.28 3.94
CA PRO A 135 -2.92 9.63 2.97
C PRO A 135 -3.70 10.92 3.30
N GLY A 136 -3.72 11.32 4.56
CA GLY A 136 -4.29 12.62 4.96
C GLY A 136 -3.46 13.82 4.52
N GLU A 137 -2.20 13.60 4.13
CA GLU A 137 -1.31 14.66 3.64
C GLU A 137 -1.53 14.84 2.13
N THR A 138 -1.54 16.06 1.63
CA THR A 138 -1.63 16.40 0.22
C THR A 138 -0.26 16.77 -0.38
N GLY A 139 -0.05 16.54 -1.66
CA GLY A 139 1.17 16.95 -2.37
C GLY A 139 2.41 16.16 -1.97
N ALA A 140 3.31 16.73 -1.16
CA ALA A 140 4.57 16.08 -0.75
C ALA A 140 4.37 14.73 -0.03
N ALA A 141 3.19 14.48 0.48
CA ALA A 141 2.82 13.25 1.14
C ALA A 141 2.69 12.04 0.23
N LEU A 142 2.46 12.25 -1.04
CA LEU A 142 2.42 11.17 -2.02
C LEU A 142 3.81 10.67 -2.43
N ARG A 143 4.88 11.23 -1.86
CA ARG A 143 6.29 10.91 -2.15
C ARG A 143 6.62 9.42 -2.06
N ASP A 144 5.99 8.69 -1.13
CA ASP A 144 6.31 7.29 -0.90
C ASP A 144 5.45 6.35 -1.77
N TYR A 145 4.28 6.79 -2.24
CA TYR A 145 3.56 6.13 -3.32
C TYR A 145 4.36 6.23 -4.62
N ALA A 146 4.90 7.42 -4.94
CA ALA A 146 5.80 7.61 -6.07
C ALA A 146 7.09 6.78 -5.92
N LEU A 147 7.62 6.63 -4.69
CA LEU A 147 8.75 5.75 -4.41
C LEU A 147 8.41 4.28 -4.74
N PHE A 148 7.25 3.81 -4.31
CA PHE A 148 6.80 2.44 -4.64
C PHE A 148 6.73 2.24 -6.15
N ASP A 149 6.06 3.14 -6.87
CA ASP A 149 5.91 3.07 -8.32
C ASP A 149 7.28 3.07 -9.02
N ALA A 150 8.21 3.93 -8.57
CA ALA A 150 9.57 4.01 -9.08
C ALA A 150 10.41 2.74 -8.79
N VAL A 151 10.25 2.15 -7.58
CA VAL A 151 10.92 0.89 -7.21
C VAL A 151 10.41 -0.26 -8.08
N VAL A 152 9.10 -0.39 -8.26
CA VAL A 152 8.52 -1.42 -9.14
C VAL A 152 9.06 -1.26 -10.56
N ALA A 153 9.06 -0.03 -11.11
CA ALA A 153 9.58 0.24 -12.44
C ALA A 153 11.09 -0.03 -12.56
N LEU A 154 11.88 0.28 -11.52
CA LEU A 154 13.32 -0.02 -11.49
C LEU A 154 13.55 -1.53 -11.51
N MET A 155 12.87 -2.27 -10.64
CA MET A 155 13.00 -3.72 -10.58
C MET A 155 12.55 -4.40 -11.88
N ALA A 156 11.45 -3.95 -12.48
CA ALA A 156 10.93 -4.46 -13.74
C ALA A 156 11.89 -4.26 -14.93
N ARG A 157 12.69 -3.18 -14.92
CA ARG A 157 13.73 -2.97 -15.93
C ARG A 157 15.00 -3.77 -15.68
N SER A 158 15.27 -4.07 -14.42
CA SER A 158 16.52 -4.69 -13.98
C SER A 158 16.46 -6.21 -13.92
N TYR A 159 15.26 -6.77 -13.73
CA TYR A 159 15.08 -8.20 -13.46
C TYR A 159 13.84 -8.74 -14.17
N CYS A 160 13.82 -10.04 -14.41
CA CYS A 160 12.62 -10.74 -14.89
C CYS A 160 11.62 -10.87 -13.74
N LEU A 161 10.60 -10.04 -13.71
CA LEU A 161 9.55 -10.06 -12.70
C LEU A 161 8.30 -10.79 -13.20
N ASP A 162 7.62 -11.44 -12.25
CA ASP A 162 6.25 -11.89 -12.42
C ASP A 162 5.30 -10.74 -12.03
N PRO A 163 4.57 -10.13 -12.98
CA PRO A 163 3.67 -9.02 -12.70
C PRO A 163 2.50 -9.40 -11.79
N GLU A 164 2.17 -10.69 -11.71
CA GLU A 164 1.09 -11.19 -10.86
C GLU A 164 1.57 -11.52 -9.43
N ARG A 165 2.84 -11.29 -9.11
CA ARG A 165 3.45 -11.65 -7.82
C ARG A 165 4.25 -10.50 -7.21
N ILE A 166 3.62 -9.33 -7.09
CA ILE A 166 4.17 -8.15 -6.41
C ILE A 166 3.49 -8.00 -5.05
N PHE A 167 4.27 -7.95 -3.98
CA PHE A 167 3.80 -8.00 -2.60
C PHE A 167 4.35 -6.84 -1.78
N ALA A 168 3.54 -6.34 -0.85
CA ALA A 168 3.94 -5.35 0.15
C ALA A 168 3.92 -5.95 1.56
N VAL A 169 4.93 -5.64 2.36
CA VAL A 169 5.03 -6.09 3.76
C VAL A 169 5.36 -4.91 4.66
N GLY A 170 4.77 -4.85 5.86
CA GLY A 170 5.12 -3.81 6.81
C GLY A 170 4.75 -4.11 8.26
N HIS A 171 5.40 -3.37 9.17
CA HIS A 171 5.13 -3.41 10.60
C HIS A 171 4.92 -1.98 11.14
N SER A 172 3.96 -1.80 12.05
CA SER A 172 3.72 -0.49 12.66
C SER A 172 3.41 0.57 11.60
N LEU A 173 4.11 1.71 11.59
CA LEU A 173 3.97 2.73 10.55
C LEU A 173 4.18 2.16 9.13
N GLY A 174 5.12 1.22 8.94
CA GLY A 174 5.29 0.51 7.67
C GLY A 174 4.12 -0.40 7.33
N GLY A 175 3.45 -0.97 8.34
CA GLY A 175 2.22 -1.74 8.17
C GLY A 175 1.03 -0.87 7.77
N TRP A 176 0.90 0.33 8.35
CA TRP A 176 -0.07 1.34 7.95
C TRP A 176 0.12 1.74 6.49
N PHE A 177 1.39 2.03 6.13
CA PHE A 177 1.72 2.41 4.76
C PHE A 177 1.48 1.25 3.79
N ALA A 178 1.87 0.03 4.12
CA ALA A 178 1.65 -1.15 3.27
C ALA A 178 0.15 -1.41 3.01
N ASN A 179 -0.70 -1.30 4.04
CA ASN A 179 -2.15 -1.44 3.90
C ASN A 179 -2.73 -0.30 3.03
N SER A 180 -2.34 0.95 3.28
CA SER A 180 -2.80 2.10 2.52
C SER A 180 -2.32 2.05 1.06
N LEU A 181 -1.09 1.57 0.84
CA LEU A 181 -0.53 1.33 -0.49
C LEU A 181 -1.30 0.23 -1.22
N ALA A 182 -1.63 -0.89 -0.53
CA ALA A 182 -2.42 -1.97 -1.11
C ALA A 182 -3.81 -1.48 -1.56
N CYS A 183 -4.43 -0.58 -0.79
CA CYS A 183 -5.67 0.08 -1.20
C CYS A 183 -5.44 0.97 -2.44
N ALA A 184 -4.37 1.78 -2.46
CA ALA A 184 -4.13 2.76 -3.55
C ALA A 184 -3.54 2.13 -4.82
N ARG A 185 -2.92 0.96 -4.75
CA ARG A 185 -2.19 0.27 -5.84
C ARG A 185 -2.58 -1.21 -5.94
N GLY A 186 -3.82 -1.54 -5.61
CA GLY A 186 -4.32 -2.92 -5.69
C GLY A 186 -4.38 -3.47 -7.11
N GLU A 187 -4.24 -2.62 -8.13
CA GLU A 187 -4.11 -3.05 -9.53
C GLU A 187 -2.70 -3.60 -9.83
N VAL A 188 -1.70 -3.20 -9.02
CA VAL A 188 -0.30 -3.64 -9.13
C VAL A 188 0.02 -4.70 -8.08
N LEU A 189 -0.46 -4.50 -6.84
CA LEU A 189 -0.17 -5.41 -5.74
C LEU A 189 -1.08 -6.64 -5.77
N ARG A 190 -0.45 -7.81 -5.67
CA ARG A 190 -1.15 -9.09 -5.53
C ARG A 190 -1.61 -9.34 -4.10
N ALA A 191 -0.76 -8.99 -3.12
CA ALA A 191 -1.11 -9.14 -1.72
C ALA A 191 -0.33 -8.19 -0.81
N VAL A 192 -0.89 -8.00 0.39
CA VAL A 192 -0.26 -7.28 1.50
C VAL A 192 -0.14 -8.18 2.72
N GLY A 193 1.01 -8.07 3.43
CA GLY A 193 1.23 -8.63 4.75
C GLY A 193 1.51 -7.53 5.76
N SER A 194 0.70 -7.35 6.79
CA SER A 194 0.96 -6.32 7.79
C SER A 194 0.87 -6.83 9.22
N VAL A 195 1.71 -6.25 10.07
CA VAL A 195 1.72 -6.48 11.52
C VAL A 195 1.50 -5.15 12.23
N ALA A 196 0.52 -5.09 13.11
CA ALA A 196 0.22 -3.92 13.95
C ALA A 196 0.09 -2.63 13.10
N GLY A 197 -0.59 -2.71 11.97
CA GLY A 197 -0.91 -1.61 11.07
C GLY A 197 -2.41 -1.38 10.97
N GLY A 198 -2.82 -0.14 10.78
CA GLY A 198 -4.16 0.23 10.34
C GLY A 198 -4.17 0.53 8.84
N VAL A 199 -5.17 1.28 8.40
CA VAL A 199 -5.29 1.80 7.03
C VAL A 199 -5.83 3.22 7.08
N ASN A 200 -5.30 4.10 6.23
CA ASN A 200 -5.73 5.50 6.18
C ASN A 200 -6.45 5.86 4.87
N ARG A 201 -6.75 4.89 4.03
CA ARG A 201 -7.44 5.08 2.76
C ARG A 201 -8.69 4.22 2.67
N SER A 202 -9.70 4.74 2.00
CA SER A 202 -10.94 4.02 1.69
C SER A 202 -11.26 3.97 0.19
N ASP A 203 -10.50 4.71 -0.63
CA ASP A 203 -10.64 4.81 -2.09
C ASP A 203 -9.81 3.71 -2.80
N CYS A 204 -10.01 2.45 -2.43
CA CYS A 204 -9.22 1.33 -2.95
C CYS A 204 -9.44 1.10 -4.45
N ARG A 205 -8.38 0.73 -5.13
CA ARG A 205 -8.36 0.37 -6.55
C ARG A 205 -7.91 -1.08 -6.70
N GLY A 206 -8.65 -1.86 -7.47
CA GLY A 206 -8.37 -3.29 -7.60
C GLY A 206 -8.54 -4.06 -6.29
N THR A 207 -8.45 -5.35 -6.31
CA THR A 207 -8.60 -6.25 -5.16
C THR A 207 -7.25 -6.86 -4.77
N VAL A 208 -6.97 -6.94 -3.47
CA VAL A 208 -5.67 -7.39 -2.95
C VAL A 208 -5.89 -8.41 -1.85
N ALA A 209 -5.24 -9.58 -1.95
CA ALA A 209 -5.25 -10.52 -0.83
C ALA A 209 -4.53 -9.91 0.39
N ALA A 210 -5.03 -10.13 1.60
CA ALA A 210 -4.49 -9.51 2.80
C ALA A 210 -4.23 -10.52 3.91
N LEU A 211 -3.03 -10.47 4.50
CA LEU A 211 -2.67 -11.21 5.70
C LEU A 211 -2.30 -10.22 6.81
N LEU A 212 -3.15 -10.14 7.83
CA LEU A 212 -3.07 -9.11 8.86
C LEU A 212 -2.86 -9.73 10.23
N PHE A 213 -1.83 -9.28 10.94
CA PHE A 213 -1.51 -9.69 12.30
C PHE A 213 -1.69 -8.53 13.27
N HIS A 214 -2.34 -8.76 14.39
CA HIS A 214 -2.45 -7.75 15.45
C HIS A 214 -2.54 -8.39 16.83
N ASN A 215 -1.89 -7.74 17.81
CA ASN A 215 -1.99 -8.15 19.21
C ASN A 215 -3.11 -7.35 19.89
N PRO A 216 -4.11 -8.01 20.54
CA PRO A 216 -5.19 -7.30 21.23
C PRO A 216 -4.73 -6.38 22.37
N HIS A 217 -3.49 -6.54 22.84
CA HIS A 217 -2.92 -5.73 23.92
C HIS A 217 -1.94 -4.67 23.41
N ASP A 218 -1.91 -4.42 22.10
CA ASP A 218 -1.09 -3.35 21.53
C ASP A 218 -1.60 -1.99 21.99
N ARG A 219 -0.70 -1.19 22.61
CA ARG A 219 -1.01 0.14 23.15
C ARG A 219 -0.45 1.27 22.28
N LEU A 220 0.37 0.94 21.28
CA LEU A 220 0.94 1.93 20.35
C LEU A 220 0.07 2.08 19.10
N VAL A 221 -0.40 0.96 18.57
CA VAL A 221 -1.40 0.92 17.51
C VAL A 221 -2.56 0.09 18.04
N ALA A 222 -3.65 0.76 18.37
CA ALA A 222 -4.81 0.11 18.95
C ALA A 222 -5.34 -1.02 18.04
N TYR A 223 -5.83 -2.09 18.66
CA TYR A 223 -6.31 -3.29 17.96
C TYR A 223 -7.40 -2.99 16.93
N GLU A 224 -8.22 -1.99 17.25
CA GLU A 224 -9.32 -1.49 16.42
C GLU A 224 -8.86 -1.07 15.03
N TYR A 225 -7.69 -0.44 14.90
CA TYR A 225 -7.14 -0.07 13.60
C TYR A 225 -6.81 -1.29 12.73
N GLY A 226 -6.38 -2.39 13.35
CA GLY A 226 -6.20 -3.65 12.63
C GLY A 226 -7.52 -4.26 12.20
N LEU A 227 -8.57 -4.14 13.02
CA LEU A 227 -9.93 -4.56 12.67
C LEU A 227 -10.48 -3.72 11.51
N GLU A 228 -10.29 -2.40 11.53
CA GLU A 228 -10.69 -1.50 10.45
C GLU A 228 -10.01 -1.88 9.13
N ALA A 229 -8.70 -2.16 9.15
CA ALA A 229 -7.97 -2.61 7.96
C ALA A 229 -8.51 -3.96 7.45
N ARG A 230 -8.77 -4.92 8.33
CA ARG A 230 -9.40 -6.20 7.99
C ARG A 230 -10.75 -5.98 7.30
N ASP A 231 -11.60 -5.17 7.90
CA ASP A 231 -12.98 -4.97 7.43
C ASP A 231 -13.02 -4.20 6.11
N LEU A 232 -12.09 -3.24 5.91
CA LEU A 232 -11.90 -2.58 4.62
C LEU A 232 -11.56 -3.59 3.52
N PHE A 233 -10.55 -4.45 3.72
CA PHE A 233 -10.18 -5.43 2.71
C PHE A 233 -11.29 -6.47 2.50
N ARG A 234 -11.98 -6.88 3.54
CA ARG A 234 -13.14 -7.78 3.42
C ARG A 234 -14.24 -7.17 2.54
N ALA A 235 -14.65 -5.96 2.86
CA ALA A 235 -15.69 -5.26 2.11
C ALA A 235 -15.27 -5.05 0.64
N HIS A 236 -14.03 -4.61 0.42
CA HIS A 236 -13.53 -4.31 -0.91
C HIS A 236 -13.36 -5.57 -1.78
N ASN A 237 -12.87 -6.66 -1.21
CA ASN A 237 -12.72 -7.94 -1.89
C ASN A 237 -14.03 -8.75 -1.94
N ARG A 238 -15.10 -8.29 -1.29
CA ARG A 238 -16.34 -9.08 -1.07
C ARG A 238 -16.03 -10.41 -0.35
N ALA A 239 -15.09 -10.40 0.58
CA ALA A 239 -14.63 -11.58 1.30
C ALA A 239 -15.50 -11.81 2.55
N ASP A 240 -16.79 -12.10 2.33
CA ASP A 240 -17.78 -12.26 3.39
C ASP A 240 -17.91 -13.71 3.86
N ASP A 241 -17.50 -14.68 3.02
CA ASP A 241 -17.53 -16.08 3.41
C ASP A 241 -16.51 -16.35 4.52
N ASP A 242 -17.01 -16.76 5.70
CA ASP A 242 -16.16 -17.25 6.78
C ASP A 242 -15.61 -18.63 6.40
N GLY A 243 -14.46 -18.64 5.73
CA GLY A 243 -13.70 -19.85 5.40
C GLY A 243 -13.16 -20.60 6.61
N GLY A 244 -13.56 -20.18 7.82
CA GLY A 244 -13.22 -20.82 9.08
C GLY A 244 -11.85 -20.42 9.63
N ARG A 245 -11.30 -21.29 10.47
CA ARG A 245 -9.99 -21.11 11.10
C ARG A 245 -8.92 -21.86 10.33
N THR A 246 -7.76 -21.23 10.17
CA THR A 246 -6.57 -21.84 9.58
C THR A 246 -5.36 -21.67 10.50
N LEU A 247 -4.43 -22.60 10.44
CA LEU A 247 -3.13 -22.46 11.07
C LEU A 247 -2.12 -22.02 10.02
N LEU A 248 -1.59 -20.80 10.19
CA LEU A 248 -0.58 -20.25 9.29
C LEU A 248 0.66 -19.84 10.09
N GLY A 249 1.80 -20.48 9.85
CA GLY A 249 3.02 -20.25 10.62
C GLY A 249 2.85 -20.47 12.13
N GLY A 250 1.90 -21.34 12.53
CA GLY A 250 1.51 -21.60 13.91
C GLY A 250 0.59 -20.55 14.53
N PHE A 251 0.08 -19.57 13.76
CA PHE A 251 -0.95 -18.63 14.21
C PHE A 251 -2.33 -19.18 13.89
N ALA A 252 -3.25 -19.09 14.86
CA ALA A 252 -4.66 -19.39 14.64
C ALA A 252 -5.33 -18.17 13.98
N CYS A 253 -5.57 -18.24 12.68
CA CYS A 253 -6.11 -17.14 11.89
C CYS A 253 -7.56 -17.41 11.47
N ARG A 254 -8.33 -16.37 11.25
CA ARG A 254 -9.61 -16.42 10.53
C ARG A 254 -9.36 -16.18 9.06
N HIS A 255 -9.97 -16.99 8.24
CA HIS A 255 -9.85 -16.93 6.78
C HIS A 255 -11.19 -16.49 6.17
N TYR A 256 -11.21 -15.35 5.52
CA TYR A 256 -12.38 -14.85 4.79
C TYR A 256 -12.11 -14.98 3.29
N ARG A 257 -13.04 -15.58 2.56
CA ARG A 257 -12.90 -15.84 1.13
C ARG A 257 -13.77 -14.91 0.32
N ASP A 258 -13.23 -14.40 -0.77
CA ASP A 258 -13.98 -13.77 -1.84
C ASP A 258 -14.66 -14.85 -2.71
N PRO A 259 -15.72 -14.50 -3.49
CA PRO A 259 -16.45 -15.47 -4.29
C PRO A 259 -15.59 -16.28 -5.27
N ALA A 260 -14.52 -15.69 -5.78
CA ALA A 260 -13.59 -16.34 -6.69
C ALA A 260 -12.45 -17.09 -5.96
N ALA A 261 -12.37 -16.99 -4.63
CA ALA A 261 -11.29 -17.51 -3.77
C ALA A 261 -9.88 -17.08 -4.20
N VAL A 262 -9.75 -15.90 -4.80
CA VAL A 262 -8.49 -15.35 -5.35
C VAL A 262 -7.87 -14.35 -4.40
N ASN A 263 -8.65 -13.50 -3.75
CA ASN A 263 -8.19 -12.42 -2.89
C ASN A 263 -8.66 -12.61 -1.43
N PRO A 264 -8.22 -13.67 -0.74
CA PRO A 264 -8.63 -13.93 0.62
C PRO A 264 -8.14 -12.83 1.57
N VAL A 265 -8.89 -12.62 2.65
CA VAL A 265 -8.47 -11.82 3.79
C VAL A 265 -8.23 -12.75 4.97
N VAL A 266 -7.03 -12.76 5.50
CA VAL A 266 -6.63 -13.63 6.61
C VAL A 266 -6.29 -12.75 7.81
N TRP A 267 -7.01 -12.94 8.91
CA TRP A 267 -6.86 -12.20 10.14
C TRP A 267 -6.28 -13.08 11.25
N CYS A 268 -5.12 -12.69 11.76
CA CYS A 268 -4.35 -13.44 12.74
C CYS A 268 -4.18 -12.65 14.06
N PRO A 269 -5.20 -12.63 14.94
CA PRO A 269 -5.01 -12.11 16.30
C PRO A 269 -4.03 -13.00 17.06
N HIS A 270 -3.12 -12.38 17.82
CA HIS A 270 -2.10 -13.15 18.52
C HIS A 270 -1.56 -12.43 19.75
N THR A 271 -0.93 -13.19 20.66
CA THR A 271 -0.26 -12.67 21.86
C THR A 271 1.23 -13.06 21.89
N ARG A 272 1.82 -13.35 20.73
CA ARG A 272 3.16 -13.97 20.62
C ARG A 272 4.33 -12.97 20.57
N ASN A 273 4.07 -11.70 20.86
CA ASN A 273 5.11 -10.69 20.76
C ASN A 273 6.08 -10.76 21.94
N ARG A 274 7.27 -11.25 21.69
CA ARG A 274 8.38 -11.17 22.62
C ARG A 274 9.53 -10.40 21.97
N SER A 275 10.11 -9.47 22.72
CA SER A 275 11.35 -8.79 22.29
C SER A 275 12.51 -9.80 22.16
N ARG A 276 13.57 -9.42 21.51
CA ARG A 276 14.82 -10.22 21.45
C ARG A 276 15.40 -10.59 22.83
N HIS A 277 15.02 -9.88 23.87
CA HIS A 277 15.37 -10.16 25.27
C HIS A 277 14.33 -10.98 26.01
N GLY A 278 13.37 -11.60 25.31
CA GLY A 278 12.33 -12.44 25.87
C GLY A 278 11.20 -11.71 26.59
N ARG A 279 11.25 -10.36 26.72
CA ARG A 279 10.18 -9.57 27.34
C ARG A 279 8.98 -9.49 26.40
N TYR A 280 7.79 -9.66 26.96
CA TYR A 280 6.56 -9.45 26.22
C TYR A 280 6.41 -7.98 25.81
N TYR A 281 6.24 -7.74 24.51
CA TYR A 281 6.02 -6.41 23.95
C TYR A 281 4.96 -6.50 22.84
N PRO A 282 3.70 -6.14 23.14
CA PRO A 282 2.57 -6.35 22.23
C PRO A 282 2.71 -5.74 20.84
N HIS A 283 3.47 -4.66 20.73
CA HIS A 283 3.72 -3.96 19.45
C HIS A 283 4.90 -4.52 18.67
N HIS A 284 5.43 -5.68 19.01
CA HIS A 284 6.59 -6.23 18.29
C HIS A 284 6.17 -7.16 17.15
N TRP A 285 7.04 -7.32 16.16
CA TRP A 285 6.90 -8.33 15.10
C TRP A 285 6.94 -9.73 15.72
N PRO A 286 5.88 -10.54 15.57
CA PRO A 286 5.85 -11.84 16.23
C PRO A 286 6.73 -12.86 15.48
N ALA A 287 7.40 -13.71 16.24
CA ALA A 287 8.18 -14.81 15.67
C ALA A 287 7.28 -15.71 14.80
N GLY A 288 7.75 -16.02 13.61
CA GLY A 288 7.02 -16.82 12.62
C GLY A 288 6.14 -16.01 11.64
N ALA A 289 5.97 -14.70 11.85
CA ALA A 289 5.17 -13.89 10.93
C ALA A 289 5.79 -13.84 9.52
N GLY A 290 7.11 -13.73 9.41
CA GLY A 290 7.80 -13.78 8.11
C GLY A 290 7.56 -15.09 7.36
N ALA A 291 7.66 -16.23 8.05
CA ALA A 291 7.35 -17.52 7.47
C ALA A 291 5.87 -17.62 7.03
N ALA A 292 4.96 -17.14 7.86
CA ALA A 292 3.54 -17.13 7.55
C ALA A 292 3.23 -16.26 6.32
N MET A 293 3.84 -15.07 6.21
CA MET A 293 3.65 -14.18 5.06
C MET A 293 4.16 -14.80 3.77
N MET A 294 5.37 -15.35 3.77
CA MET A 294 5.91 -16.00 2.57
C MET A 294 5.06 -17.22 2.17
N ALA A 295 4.66 -18.06 3.12
CA ALA A 295 3.76 -19.19 2.84
C ALA A 295 2.41 -18.72 2.27
N PHE A 296 1.85 -17.63 2.79
CA PHE A 296 0.60 -17.05 2.28
C PHE A 296 0.78 -16.55 0.85
N PHE A 297 1.81 -15.77 0.56
CA PHE A 297 2.05 -15.22 -0.77
C PHE A 297 2.27 -16.33 -1.82
N GLU A 298 3.00 -17.37 -1.45
CA GLU A 298 3.29 -18.49 -2.34
C GLU A 298 2.08 -19.40 -2.60
N ALA A 299 1.15 -19.45 -1.65
CA ALA A 299 -0.09 -20.24 -1.78
C ALA A 299 -1.20 -19.53 -2.58
N LEU A 300 -1.05 -18.24 -2.85
CA LEU A 300 -2.07 -17.51 -3.62
C LEU A 300 -2.15 -18.07 -5.05
N PRO A 301 -3.36 -18.35 -5.55
CA PRO A 301 -3.53 -18.69 -6.96
C PRO A 301 -3.09 -17.54 -7.85
N ALA A 302 -2.74 -17.84 -9.10
CA ALA A 302 -2.53 -16.79 -10.09
C ALA A 302 -3.74 -15.86 -10.10
N ALA A 303 -3.49 -14.56 -10.14
CA ALA A 303 -4.58 -13.61 -10.27
C ALA A 303 -5.31 -13.87 -11.60
N ALA A 304 -6.63 -13.77 -11.60
CA ALA A 304 -7.35 -13.72 -12.86
C ALA A 304 -6.77 -12.59 -13.71
N THR A 305 -6.47 -12.87 -14.97
CA THR A 305 -5.89 -11.88 -15.90
C THR A 305 -6.63 -10.54 -15.81
N ALA A 306 -5.98 -9.44 -16.08
CA ALA A 306 -6.57 -8.09 -15.98
C ALA A 306 -7.91 -7.99 -16.73
N SER A 307 -8.07 -8.73 -17.83
CA SER A 307 -9.34 -8.89 -18.57
C SER A 307 -10.43 -9.58 -17.75
N ALA A 308 -10.09 -10.61 -16.96
CA ALA A 308 -11.05 -11.31 -16.11
C ALA A 308 -11.39 -10.51 -14.84
N ARG A 309 -10.45 -9.69 -14.33
CA ARG A 309 -10.70 -8.76 -13.20
C ARG A 309 -11.70 -7.67 -13.61
N SER A 310 -11.58 -7.10 -14.82
CA SER A 310 -12.54 -6.13 -15.37
C SER A 310 -13.93 -6.74 -15.59
N ALA A 311 -14.01 -7.97 -16.05
CA ALA A 311 -15.28 -8.65 -16.29
C ALA A 311 -16.03 -8.99 -14.99
N LEU A 312 -15.31 -9.38 -13.92
CA LEU A 312 -15.90 -9.64 -12.60
C LEU A 312 -16.37 -8.36 -11.89
N ALA A 313 -15.68 -7.23 -12.12
CA ALA A 313 -16.08 -5.93 -11.58
C ALA A 313 -17.31 -5.35 -12.29
N ALA A 314 -17.57 -5.76 -13.54
CA ALA A 314 -18.68 -5.29 -14.37
C ALA A 314 -19.94 -6.18 -14.30
N ALA A 315 -19.91 -7.32 -13.59
CA ALA A 315 -21.09 -8.17 -13.44
C ALA A 315 -22.11 -7.49 -12.51
N PRO A 316 -23.34 -7.17 -12.99
CA PRO A 316 -24.38 -6.64 -12.12
C PRO A 316 -24.74 -7.69 -11.08
N GLY A 317 -24.72 -7.26 -9.79
CA GLY A 317 -25.16 -8.11 -8.70
C GLY A 317 -26.58 -8.61 -8.95
N GLY A 318 -26.74 -9.93 -9.05
CA GLY A 318 -28.02 -10.60 -9.09
C GLY A 318 -28.63 -10.69 -7.68
#